data_9d06e28b9283ad398824a321ccd22610
#
_entry.id   9d06e28b9283ad398824a321ccd22610
#
_cell.length_a   1.000
_cell.length_b   1.000
_cell.length_c   1.000
_cell.angle_alpha   90.00
_cell.angle_beta   90.00
_cell.angle_gamma   90.00
#
_symmetry.space_group_name_H-M   'P 1'
#
loop_
_entity.id
_entity.type
_entity.pdbx_description
1 polymer ?
#
loop_
_entity_poly.entity_id
_entity_poly.type
_entity_poly.pdbx_seq_one_letter_code
_entity_poly.pdbx_strand_id
1 'polypeptide(L)'
;MVITFCNQKGGVGKTTLSVLIALALSEAGRKVAIRDRDGQGSARVSLEDSKVVIYPEEADIVIIDTPPTISDAFRESISEADKVILVASPYPVDLWATRTTAEEINRICGQNQKGCILFNRVRKRTMFGDQDLTEIAAKIGMPTCKNVISLRESYAQAHVAGWRALPPHHRDEIFSAALEIVT
;
A
#
# COMPACT_ATOMS: atom_id res chain seq x y z
N MET A 1 -8.00 -13.80 0.68
CA MET A 1 -7.14 -12.92 1.49
C MET A 1 -7.51 -11.47 1.20
N VAL A 2 -7.76 -10.66 2.23
CA VAL A 2 -8.10 -9.23 2.11
C VAL A 2 -6.92 -8.40 2.62
N ILE A 3 -6.43 -7.47 1.81
CA ILE A 3 -5.28 -6.59 2.11
C ILE A 3 -5.73 -5.15 1.99
N THR A 4 -5.65 -4.37 3.07
CA THR A 4 -6.06 -2.97 3.08
C THR A 4 -4.86 -2.04 3.07
N PHE A 5 -4.78 -1.15 2.07
CA PHE A 5 -3.80 -0.07 2.00
C PHE A 5 -4.40 1.21 2.57
N CYS A 6 -3.75 1.79 3.56
CA CYS A 6 -4.29 2.94 4.28
C CYS A 6 -3.24 3.95 4.71
N ASN A 7 -3.64 5.16 4.90
CA ASN A 7 -3.07 6.28 5.66
C ASN A 7 -4.00 7.49 5.50
N GLN A 8 -4.21 8.28 6.55
CA GLN A 8 -4.96 9.54 6.46
C GLN A 8 -4.17 10.66 5.75
N LYS A 9 -2.86 10.52 5.58
CA LYS A 9 -2.07 11.46 4.81
C LYS A 9 -2.35 11.30 3.31
N GLY A 10 -2.84 12.36 2.69
CA GLY A 10 -2.99 12.44 1.24
C GLY A 10 -1.63 12.42 0.53
N GLY A 11 -1.57 11.83 -0.65
CA GLY A 11 -0.38 11.86 -1.52
C GLY A 11 0.77 10.93 -1.12
N VAL A 12 0.66 10.07 -0.09
CA VAL A 12 1.72 9.11 0.27
C VAL A 12 1.86 7.95 -0.72
N GLY A 13 0.92 7.81 -1.67
CA GLY A 13 0.96 6.79 -2.72
C GLY A 13 0.15 5.53 -2.43
N LYS A 14 -0.88 5.60 -1.58
CA LYS A 14 -1.79 4.47 -1.31
C LYS A 14 -2.30 3.83 -2.60
N THR A 15 -3.08 4.58 -3.37
CA THR A 15 -3.68 4.12 -4.63
C THR A 15 -2.64 3.63 -5.62
N THR A 16 -1.52 4.34 -5.78
CA THR A 16 -0.44 3.90 -6.66
C THR A 16 0.09 2.52 -6.25
N LEU A 17 0.33 2.29 -4.95
CA LEU A 17 0.83 1.01 -4.48
C LEU A 17 -0.25 -0.08 -4.51
N SER A 18 -1.50 0.23 -4.18
CA SER A 18 -2.62 -0.70 -4.31
C SER A 18 -2.71 -1.25 -5.74
N VAL A 19 -2.63 -0.37 -6.74
CA VAL A 19 -2.64 -0.74 -8.17
C VAL A 19 -1.39 -1.53 -8.55
N LEU A 20 -0.19 -1.05 -8.23
CA LEU A 20 1.06 -1.71 -8.61
C LEU A 20 1.21 -3.11 -7.98
N ILE A 21 0.84 -3.26 -6.71
CA ILE A 21 0.85 -4.56 -6.03
C ILE A 21 -0.18 -5.51 -6.64
N ALA A 22 -1.39 -5.01 -6.97
CA ALA A 22 -2.39 -5.81 -7.65
C ALA A 22 -1.90 -6.31 -9.03
N LEU A 23 -1.30 -5.42 -9.81
CA LEU A 23 -0.72 -5.77 -11.12
C LEU A 23 0.42 -6.79 -10.98
N ALA A 24 1.32 -6.62 -10.00
CA ALA A 24 2.38 -7.58 -9.73
C ALA A 24 1.83 -8.96 -9.39
N LEU A 25 0.89 -9.05 -8.48
CA LEU A 25 0.28 -10.33 -8.09
C LEU A 25 -0.50 -10.98 -9.23
N SER A 26 -1.18 -10.19 -10.07
CA SER A 26 -1.86 -10.68 -11.26
C SER A 26 -0.88 -11.23 -12.31
N GLU A 27 0.25 -10.56 -12.54
CA GLU A 27 1.33 -11.08 -13.40
C GLU A 27 1.97 -12.36 -12.84
N ALA A 28 1.96 -12.54 -11.50
CA ALA A 28 2.34 -13.79 -10.83
C ALA A 28 1.28 -14.91 -10.93
N GLY A 29 0.19 -14.68 -11.67
CA GLY A 29 -0.86 -15.66 -11.90
C GLY A 29 -1.92 -15.76 -10.80
N ARG A 30 -1.96 -14.80 -9.85
CA ARG A 30 -3.01 -14.75 -8.81
C ARG A 30 -4.27 -14.07 -9.36
N LYS A 31 -5.42 -14.54 -8.91
CA LYS A 31 -6.69 -13.85 -9.16
C LYS A 31 -6.84 -12.70 -8.18
N VAL A 32 -6.67 -11.48 -8.66
CA VAL A 32 -6.63 -10.28 -7.81
C VAL A 32 -7.77 -9.34 -8.16
N ALA A 33 -8.36 -8.75 -7.14
CA ALA A 33 -9.32 -7.67 -7.25
C ALA A 33 -8.88 -6.43 -6.50
N ILE A 34 -9.31 -5.26 -6.96
CA ILE A 34 -9.26 -4.03 -6.19
C ILE A 34 -10.66 -3.58 -5.84
N ARG A 35 -10.85 -3.25 -4.56
CA ARG A 35 -12.02 -2.53 -4.05
C ARG A 35 -11.58 -1.11 -3.72
N ASP A 36 -11.93 -0.17 -4.61
CA ASP A 36 -11.66 1.25 -4.42
C ASP A 36 -12.73 1.84 -3.49
N ARG A 37 -12.33 2.23 -2.28
CA ARG A 37 -13.18 2.94 -1.30
C ARG A 37 -12.85 4.43 -1.23
N ASP A 38 -11.89 4.91 -2.04
CA ASP A 38 -11.67 6.33 -2.26
C ASP A 38 -12.62 6.80 -3.37
N GLY A 39 -13.60 7.63 -3.04
CA GLY A 39 -14.60 8.13 -3.98
C GLY A 39 -14.04 8.90 -5.20
N GLN A 40 -12.72 9.08 -5.30
CA GLN A 40 -12.07 9.68 -6.47
C GLN A 40 -11.94 8.68 -7.65
N GLY A 41 -12.12 7.38 -7.44
CA GLY A 41 -12.11 6.37 -8.50
C GLY A 41 -10.76 6.18 -9.21
N SER A 42 -9.68 6.66 -8.63
CA SER A 42 -8.36 6.68 -9.27
C SER A 42 -7.80 5.28 -9.58
N ALA A 43 -8.08 4.29 -8.73
CA ALA A 43 -7.67 2.91 -8.97
C ALA A 43 -8.39 2.29 -10.18
N ARG A 44 -9.65 2.66 -10.40
CA ARG A 44 -10.48 2.13 -11.48
C ARG A 44 -9.94 2.49 -12.87
N VAL A 45 -9.59 3.75 -13.07
CA VAL A 45 -9.06 4.24 -14.37
C VAL A 45 -7.77 3.53 -14.75
N SER A 46 -6.94 3.19 -13.77
CA SER A 46 -5.63 2.55 -13.98
C SER A 46 -5.69 1.08 -14.41
N LEU A 47 -6.85 0.45 -14.29
CA LEU A 47 -6.99 -0.99 -14.44
C LEU A 47 -7.83 -1.40 -15.65
N GLU A 48 -8.32 -0.45 -16.45
CA GLU A 48 -9.24 -0.72 -17.58
C GLU A 48 -8.71 -1.77 -18.56
N ASP A 49 -7.41 -1.82 -18.80
CA ASP A 49 -6.76 -2.79 -19.71
C ASP A 49 -6.03 -3.93 -18.98
N SER A 50 -6.23 -4.08 -17.67
CA SER A 50 -5.53 -5.09 -16.87
C SER A 50 -6.39 -6.34 -16.63
N LYS A 51 -5.72 -7.43 -16.20
CA LYS A 51 -6.41 -8.65 -15.72
C LYS A 51 -6.91 -8.51 -14.27
N VAL A 52 -6.73 -7.36 -13.65
CA VAL A 52 -7.21 -7.07 -12.30
C VAL A 52 -8.67 -6.67 -12.37
N VAL A 53 -9.53 -7.40 -11.66
CA VAL A 53 -10.97 -7.18 -11.66
C VAL A 53 -11.37 -6.27 -10.50
N ILE A 54 -12.25 -5.30 -10.76
CA ILE A 54 -12.65 -4.28 -9.79
C ILE A 54 -13.63 -4.82 -8.73
N TYR A 55 -14.44 -5.83 -9.07
CA TYR A 55 -15.40 -6.46 -8.16
C TYR A 55 -15.48 -7.97 -8.39
N PRO A 56 -14.58 -8.79 -7.88
CA PRO A 56 -14.70 -10.21 -8.08
C PRO A 56 -15.32 -10.91 -6.87
N GLU A 57 -16.32 -11.68 -7.11
CA GLU A 57 -16.86 -12.65 -6.16
C GLU A 57 -15.91 -13.86 -5.95
N GLU A 58 -14.89 -14.00 -6.80
CA GLU A 58 -14.00 -15.17 -6.87
C GLU A 58 -12.49 -14.82 -6.88
N ALA A 59 -12.06 -13.69 -6.30
CA ALA A 59 -10.65 -13.38 -6.23
C ALA A 59 -9.96 -14.10 -5.06
N ASP A 60 -8.74 -14.61 -5.30
CA ASP A 60 -7.88 -15.16 -4.24
C ASP A 60 -7.41 -14.06 -3.28
N ILE A 61 -7.20 -12.86 -3.85
CA ILE A 61 -6.70 -11.68 -3.14
C ILE A 61 -7.56 -10.48 -3.48
N VAL A 62 -8.07 -9.81 -2.45
CA VAL A 62 -8.78 -8.53 -2.58
C VAL A 62 -7.92 -7.44 -1.96
N ILE A 63 -7.57 -6.42 -2.74
CA ILE A 63 -6.88 -5.24 -2.26
C ILE A 63 -7.91 -4.13 -2.06
N ILE A 64 -7.91 -3.52 -0.88
CA ILE A 64 -8.76 -2.37 -0.56
C ILE A 64 -7.91 -1.11 -0.55
N ASP A 65 -8.24 -0.15 -1.40
CA ASP A 65 -7.68 1.20 -1.38
C ASP A 65 -8.61 2.12 -0.57
N THR A 66 -8.07 2.79 0.46
CA THR A 66 -8.87 3.60 1.37
C THR A 66 -8.75 5.10 1.11
N PRO A 67 -9.79 5.90 1.42
CA PRO A 67 -9.70 7.35 1.37
C PRO A 67 -8.68 7.89 2.40
N PRO A 68 -8.18 9.13 2.22
CA PRO A 68 -7.23 9.76 3.14
C PRO A 68 -7.90 10.33 4.39
N THR A 69 -8.89 9.62 4.93
CA THR A 69 -9.65 10.04 6.12
C THR A 69 -9.99 8.83 6.99
N ILE A 70 -9.98 9.03 8.31
CA ILE A 70 -10.48 8.04 9.26
C ILE A 70 -12.01 8.16 9.32
N SER A 71 -12.68 7.43 8.45
CA SER A 71 -14.13 7.32 8.33
C SER A 71 -14.63 5.95 8.78
N ASP A 72 -15.93 5.74 8.78
CA ASP A 72 -16.48 4.40 9.04
C ASP A 72 -16.06 3.41 7.95
N ALA A 73 -16.02 3.82 6.68
CA ALA A 73 -15.50 3.00 5.59
C ALA A 73 -14.01 2.62 5.79
N PHE A 74 -13.21 3.51 6.37
CA PHE A 74 -11.83 3.18 6.76
C PHE A 74 -11.82 2.10 7.86
N ARG A 75 -12.61 2.27 8.93
CA ARG A 75 -12.68 1.31 10.05
C ARG A 75 -13.17 -0.05 9.61
N GLU A 76 -14.17 -0.10 8.75
CA GLU A 76 -14.67 -1.33 8.12
C GLU A 76 -13.56 -2.01 7.32
N SER A 77 -12.83 -1.25 6.49
CA SER A 77 -11.72 -1.78 5.68
C SER A 77 -10.61 -2.40 6.53
N ILE A 78 -10.31 -1.79 7.69
CA ILE A 78 -9.33 -2.35 8.64
C ILE A 78 -9.89 -3.61 9.32
N SER A 79 -11.16 -3.60 9.69
CA SER A 79 -11.78 -4.73 10.39
C SER A 79 -11.85 -5.98 9.52
N GLU A 80 -12.22 -5.86 8.25
CA GLU A 80 -12.35 -6.98 7.31
C GLU A 80 -11.01 -7.48 6.75
N ALA A 81 -9.93 -6.71 6.90
CA ALA A 81 -8.63 -7.09 6.34
C ALA A 81 -7.98 -8.27 7.09
N ASP A 82 -7.35 -9.16 6.34
CA ASP A 82 -6.41 -10.15 6.88
C ASP A 82 -5.04 -9.50 7.15
N LYS A 83 -4.66 -8.49 6.34
CA LYS A 83 -3.43 -7.72 6.48
C LYS A 83 -3.67 -6.24 6.20
N VAL A 84 -3.09 -5.37 7.01
CA VAL A 84 -3.22 -3.91 6.89
C VAL A 84 -1.86 -3.32 6.57
N ILE A 85 -1.76 -2.61 5.44
CA ILE A 85 -0.54 -1.96 4.96
C ILE A 85 -0.68 -0.45 5.18
N LEU A 86 0.01 0.06 6.18
CA LEU A 86 0.13 1.49 6.43
C LEU A 86 1.21 2.06 5.49
N VAL A 87 0.79 2.70 4.41
CA VAL A 87 1.72 3.32 3.45
C VAL A 87 2.25 4.61 4.05
N ALA A 88 3.57 4.71 4.25
CA ALA A 88 4.20 5.87 4.86
C ALA A 88 5.39 6.37 4.06
N SER A 89 5.69 7.66 4.17
CA SER A 89 6.94 8.25 3.71
C SER A 89 7.89 8.41 4.90
N PRO A 90 9.21 8.28 4.73
CA PRO A 90 10.15 8.42 5.83
C PRO A 90 10.39 9.89 6.25
N TYR A 91 9.73 10.84 5.60
CA TYR A 91 9.93 12.27 5.87
C TYR A 91 9.18 12.74 7.13
N PRO A 92 9.80 13.55 8.00
CA PRO A 92 9.23 13.96 9.29
C PRO A 92 7.83 14.58 9.21
N VAL A 93 7.58 15.37 8.16
CA VAL A 93 6.27 16.04 7.93
C VAL A 93 5.12 15.05 7.75
N ASP A 94 5.40 13.83 7.32
CA ASP A 94 4.39 12.79 7.08
C ASP A 94 4.22 11.84 8.29
N LEU A 95 5.23 11.76 9.17
CA LEU A 95 5.27 10.79 10.26
C LEU A 95 4.20 11.03 11.33
N TRP A 96 3.83 12.30 11.58
CA TRP A 96 2.80 12.60 12.57
C TRP A 96 1.43 12.02 12.18
N ALA A 97 0.98 12.27 10.95
CA ALA A 97 -0.27 11.72 10.43
C ALA A 97 -0.23 10.18 10.34
N THR A 98 0.93 9.63 10.02
CA THR A 98 1.17 8.17 9.99
C THR A 98 1.00 7.58 11.39
N ARG A 99 1.53 8.22 12.43
CA ARG A 99 1.38 7.76 13.82
C ARG A 99 -0.09 7.73 14.26
N THR A 100 -0.84 8.79 14.00
CA THR A 100 -2.27 8.83 14.32
C THR A 100 -3.04 7.71 13.61
N THR A 101 -2.69 7.43 12.36
CA THR A 101 -3.30 6.31 11.61
C THR A 101 -2.91 4.96 12.23
N ALA A 102 -1.66 4.77 12.62
CA ALA A 102 -1.20 3.55 13.28
C ALA A 102 -1.91 3.30 14.62
N GLU A 103 -2.10 4.35 15.41
CA GLU A 103 -2.86 4.28 16.68
C GLU A 103 -4.29 3.81 16.45
N GLU A 104 -4.98 4.31 15.40
CA GLU A 104 -6.33 3.87 15.08
C GLU A 104 -6.37 2.43 14.55
N ILE A 105 -5.40 2.01 13.71
CA ILE A 105 -5.27 0.62 13.26
C ILE A 105 -5.07 -0.31 14.46
N ASN A 106 -4.15 0.02 15.36
CA ASN A 106 -3.87 -0.78 16.55
C ASN A 106 -5.11 -0.87 17.46
N ARG A 107 -5.89 0.21 17.59
CA ARG A 107 -7.15 0.22 18.35
C ARG A 107 -8.19 -0.74 17.75
N ILE A 108 -8.31 -0.78 16.42
CA ILE A 108 -9.28 -1.64 15.72
C ILE A 108 -8.83 -3.10 15.75
N CYS A 109 -7.54 -3.34 15.49
CA CYS A 109 -6.99 -4.70 15.41
C CYS A 109 -6.80 -5.36 16.78
N GLY A 110 -6.66 -4.59 17.85
CA GLY A 110 -6.44 -5.10 19.20
C GLY A 110 -5.17 -5.95 19.27
N GLN A 111 -5.28 -7.19 19.80
CA GLN A 111 -4.15 -8.14 19.89
C GLN A 111 -3.78 -8.81 18.55
N ASN A 112 -4.66 -8.72 17.56
CA ASN A 112 -4.39 -9.26 16.21
C ASN A 112 -3.51 -8.27 15.44
N GLN A 113 -2.19 -8.34 15.65
CA GLN A 113 -1.20 -7.48 14.97
C GLN A 113 -1.08 -7.81 13.48
N LYS A 114 -2.09 -7.47 12.69
CA LYS A 114 -2.13 -7.67 11.23
C LYS A 114 -1.64 -6.45 10.43
N GLY A 115 -1.17 -5.42 11.10
CA GLY A 115 -0.69 -4.17 10.49
C GLY A 115 0.81 -4.13 10.34
N CYS A 116 1.32 -3.63 9.20
CA CYS A 116 2.73 -3.26 9.04
C CYS A 116 2.86 -1.99 8.20
N ILE A 117 3.98 -1.28 8.38
CA ILE A 117 4.32 -0.08 7.62
C ILE A 117 5.06 -0.50 6.35
N LEU A 118 4.59 -0.06 5.19
CA LEU A 118 5.35 -0.09 3.94
C LEU A 118 5.86 1.32 3.65
N PHE A 119 7.16 1.52 3.84
CA PHE A 119 7.77 2.81 3.50
C PHE A 119 7.84 3.00 1.99
N ASN A 120 7.23 4.09 1.54
CA ASN A 120 7.18 4.51 0.14
C ASN A 120 7.95 5.83 -0.04
N ARG A 121 8.33 6.14 -1.29
CA ARG A 121 9.08 7.35 -1.63
C ARG A 121 10.43 7.45 -0.93
N VAL A 122 11.04 6.32 -0.64
CA VAL A 122 12.37 6.28 -0.03
C VAL A 122 13.41 6.75 -1.05
N ARG A 123 14.15 7.80 -0.72
CA ARG A 123 15.24 8.30 -1.55
C ARG A 123 16.57 7.89 -0.90
N LYS A 124 17.16 6.80 -1.39
CA LYS A 124 18.48 6.33 -0.94
C LYS A 124 19.56 7.42 -1.12
N ARG A 125 20.59 7.37 -0.31
CA ARG A 125 21.69 8.35 -0.26
C ARG A 125 21.23 9.77 0.08
N THR A 126 20.25 9.87 0.96
CA THR A 126 19.79 11.12 1.56
C THR A 126 19.64 10.94 3.06
N MET A 127 19.73 12.03 3.80
CA MET A 127 19.63 12.01 5.27
C MET A 127 18.38 11.26 5.77
N PHE A 128 17.24 11.40 5.11
CA PHE A 128 16.00 10.73 5.51
C PHE A 128 15.83 9.33 4.89
N GLY A 129 16.45 9.06 3.74
CA GLY A 129 16.36 7.75 3.08
C GLY A 129 17.31 6.70 3.64
N ASP A 130 18.37 7.14 4.33
CA ASP A 130 19.38 6.29 4.96
C ASP A 130 19.15 6.14 6.47
N GLN A 131 18.04 6.67 7.02
CA GLN A 131 17.63 6.44 8.40
C GLN A 131 17.28 4.98 8.65
N ASP A 132 17.42 4.55 9.91
CA ASP A 132 16.89 3.27 10.34
C ASP A 132 15.35 3.33 10.37
N LEU A 133 14.74 2.78 9.33
CA LEU A 133 13.30 2.73 9.18
C LEU A 133 12.63 1.85 10.24
N THR A 134 13.37 0.90 10.82
CA THR A 134 12.89 0.06 11.92
C THR A 134 12.74 0.89 13.19
N GLU A 135 13.69 1.78 13.46
CA GLU A 135 13.61 2.71 14.59
C GLU A 135 12.44 3.70 14.43
N ILE A 136 12.23 4.22 13.20
CA ILE A 136 11.08 5.07 12.89
C ILE A 136 9.77 4.31 13.11
N ALA A 137 9.66 3.09 12.61
CA ALA A 137 8.49 2.24 12.76
C ALA A 137 8.18 1.95 14.24
N ALA A 138 9.22 1.68 15.05
CA ALA A 138 9.07 1.47 16.49
C ALA A 138 8.51 2.72 17.20
N LYS A 139 8.93 3.92 16.80
CA LYS A 139 8.38 5.20 17.31
C LYS A 139 6.93 5.43 16.90
N ILE A 140 6.51 4.89 15.75
CA ILE A 140 5.12 4.91 15.28
C ILE A 140 4.27 3.88 16.04
N GLY A 141 4.89 2.82 16.58
CA GLY A 141 4.21 1.75 17.31
C GLY A 141 3.65 0.65 16.40
N MET A 142 4.30 0.39 15.25
CA MET A 142 3.88 -0.65 14.31
C MET A 142 5.11 -1.27 13.64
N PRO A 143 5.13 -2.59 13.34
CA PRO A 143 6.23 -3.22 12.61
C PRO A 143 6.32 -2.67 11.18
N THR A 144 7.51 -2.76 10.58
CA THR A 144 7.72 -2.38 9.18
C THR A 144 7.95 -3.59 8.29
N CYS A 145 7.53 -3.49 7.04
CA CYS A 145 7.95 -4.41 5.99
C CYS A 145 9.47 -4.33 5.80
N LYS A 146 10.10 -5.42 5.38
CA LYS A 146 11.52 -5.47 5.03
C LYS A 146 11.81 -4.72 3.73
N ASN A 147 10.88 -4.86 2.77
CA ASN A 147 10.95 -4.14 1.50
C ASN A 147 10.48 -2.70 1.66
N VAL A 148 11.12 -1.81 0.91
CA VAL A 148 10.75 -0.40 0.80
C VAL A 148 10.55 -0.02 -0.66
N ILE A 149 9.75 0.98 -0.93
CA ILE A 149 9.50 1.47 -2.28
C ILE A 149 10.24 2.78 -2.51
N SER A 150 11.11 2.79 -3.50
CA SER A 150 11.90 3.96 -3.86
C SER A 150 11.05 5.08 -4.44
N LEU A 151 11.49 6.33 -4.30
CA LEU A 151 10.88 7.46 -4.99
C LEU A 151 11.22 7.40 -6.49
N ARG A 152 10.22 7.09 -7.33
CA ARG A 152 10.38 6.98 -8.78
C ARG A 152 9.17 7.55 -9.52
N GLU A 153 9.43 8.35 -10.53
CA GLU A 153 8.39 8.89 -11.42
C GLU A 153 7.67 7.78 -12.20
N SER A 154 8.41 6.72 -12.58
CA SER A 154 7.85 5.59 -13.32
C SER A 154 6.71 4.88 -12.59
N TYR A 155 6.66 4.91 -11.26
CA TYR A 155 5.54 4.34 -10.51
C TYR A 155 4.25 5.15 -10.69
N ALA A 156 4.35 6.47 -10.73
CA ALA A 156 3.20 7.32 -11.04
C ALA A 156 2.78 7.18 -12.51
N GLN A 157 3.74 7.03 -13.43
CA GLN A 157 3.45 6.81 -14.85
C GLN A 157 2.82 5.45 -15.10
N ALA A 158 3.28 4.38 -14.43
CA ALA A 158 2.74 3.03 -14.57
C ALA A 158 1.29 2.91 -14.10
N HIS A 159 0.84 3.81 -13.24
CA HIS A 159 -0.55 3.93 -12.84
C HIS A 159 -1.47 4.22 -14.06
N VAL A 160 -0.95 4.89 -15.09
CA VAL A 160 -1.67 5.20 -16.33
C VAL A 160 -1.24 4.29 -17.48
N ALA A 161 0.06 4.01 -17.59
CA ALA A 161 0.65 3.30 -18.74
C ALA A 161 0.71 1.78 -18.55
N GLY A 162 0.29 1.28 -17.37
CA GLY A 162 0.23 -0.14 -17.04
C GLY A 162 1.57 -0.75 -16.62
N TRP A 163 1.52 -1.99 -16.13
CA TRP A 163 2.65 -2.74 -15.58
C TRP A 163 3.86 -2.86 -16.51
N ARG A 164 3.61 -3.06 -17.80
CA ARG A 164 4.66 -3.29 -18.79
C ARG A 164 5.50 -2.05 -19.09
N ALA A 165 5.00 -0.87 -18.78
CA ALA A 165 5.76 0.38 -18.90
C ALA A 165 6.86 0.53 -17.83
N LEU A 166 6.80 -0.26 -16.74
CA LEU A 166 7.86 -0.25 -15.73
C LEU A 166 9.14 -0.92 -16.23
N PRO A 167 10.32 -0.31 -16.00
CA PRO A 167 11.59 -0.98 -16.17
C PRO A 167 11.68 -2.27 -15.34
N PRO A 168 12.41 -3.32 -15.79
CA PRO A 168 12.48 -4.61 -15.09
C PRO A 168 12.84 -4.47 -13.60
N HIS A 169 13.90 -3.73 -13.27
CA HIS A 169 14.34 -3.55 -11.89
C HIS A 169 13.36 -2.78 -10.98
N HIS A 170 12.45 -1.98 -11.57
CA HIS A 170 11.35 -1.36 -10.84
C HIS A 170 10.21 -2.37 -10.59
N ARG A 171 9.97 -3.27 -11.57
CA ARG A 171 9.02 -4.37 -11.37
C ARG A 171 9.49 -5.31 -10.26
N ASP A 172 10.80 -5.63 -10.20
CA ASP A 172 11.38 -6.49 -9.17
C ASP A 172 11.21 -5.89 -7.76
N GLU A 173 11.34 -4.56 -7.61
CA GLU A 173 11.10 -3.88 -6.33
C GLU A 173 9.63 -4.04 -5.89
N ILE A 174 8.68 -3.80 -6.78
CA ILE A 174 7.25 -3.98 -6.49
C ILE A 174 6.90 -5.45 -6.24
N PHE A 175 7.48 -6.38 -7.02
CA PHE A 175 7.28 -7.83 -6.84
C PHE A 175 7.76 -8.29 -5.47
N SER A 176 8.94 -7.85 -5.04
CA SER A 176 9.50 -8.20 -3.74
C SER A 176 8.58 -7.73 -2.59
N ALA A 177 8.06 -6.52 -2.68
CA ALA A 177 7.10 -6.01 -1.71
C ALA A 177 5.76 -6.79 -1.78
N ALA A 178 5.26 -7.11 -2.98
CA ALA A 178 4.04 -7.86 -3.16
C ALA A 178 4.12 -9.26 -2.54
N LEU A 179 5.22 -9.97 -2.75
CA LEU A 179 5.47 -11.29 -2.16
C LEU A 179 5.52 -11.22 -0.63
N GLU A 180 6.23 -10.25 -0.06
CA GLU A 180 6.28 -10.07 1.40
C GLU A 180 4.90 -9.80 2.00
N ILE A 181 4.06 -9.04 1.29
CA ILE A 181 2.70 -8.70 1.76
C ILE A 181 1.79 -9.93 1.79
N VAL A 182 1.94 -10.89 0.88
CA VAL A 182 1.03 -12.04 0.78
C VAL A 182 1.55 -13.28 1.51
N THR A 183 2.76 -13.24 2.07
CA THR A 183 3.33 -14.29 2.94
C THR A 183 3.17 -13.94 4.41
#